data_f12d813d00139c8a2419b1bad2544b53
#
_entry.id   f12d813d00139c8a2419b1bad2544b53
#
_cell.length_a   1.000
_cell.length_b   1.000
_cell.length_c   1.000
_cell.angle_alpha   90.00
_cell.angle_beta   90.00
_cell.angle_gamma   90.00
#
_symmetry.space_group_name_H-M   'P 1'
#
loop_
_entity.id
_entity.type
_entity.pdbx_description
1 polymer ?
#
loop_
_entity_poly.entity_id
_entity_poly.type
_entity_poly.pdbx_seq_one_letter_code
_entity_poly.pdbx_strand_id
1 'polypeptide(L)'
;MIKRIALSTVLAGFLLNVGVQASSDYNIAKGLAPAAKGQSISTLKEFKGDFRILGSKTYQTDEQAKFSPIDYAVSWGLFAEPEIARTISVNQYDRFLNWKMDHVPVPQKQAMMMVSNMHIIPANPQIAKQITQVKRGDLVRLKGDLVEVKDKDLVWTSSLTPTDTGDGACEVFRVSSIQWIEKVKG
;
A
#
# COMPACT_ATOMS: atom_id res chain seq x y z
N MET A 1 42.17 65.64 -12.86
CA MET A 1 40.74 65.28 -12.60
C MET A 1 40.43 63.97 -13.24
N ILE A 2 40.45 62.91 -12.47
CA ILE A 2 40.15 61.54 -12.97
C ILE A 2 38.76 61.17 -12.46
N LYS A 3 37.81 61.04 -13.39
CA LYS A 3 36.44 60.59 -13.09
C LYS A 3 36.44 59.09 -12.92
N ARG A 4 36.14 58.62 -11.75
CA ARG A 4 35.86 57.20 -11.47
C ARG A 4 34.46 56.86 -11.96
N ILE A 5 34.36 55.92 -12.91
CA ILE A 5 33.07 55.32 -13.32
C ILE A 5 32.84 54.13 -12.42
N ALA A 6 31.75 54.17 -11.63
CA ALA A 6 31.27 53.05 -10.82
C ALA A 6 30.54 52.06 -11.75
N LEU A 7 31.05 50.89 -11.86
CA LEU A 7 30.40 49.75 -12.60
C LEU A 7 29.46 49.03 -11.62
N SER A 8 28.18 49.27 -11.74
CA SER A 8 27.17 48.54 -10.97
C SER A 8 26.95 47.18 -11.59
N THR A 9 27.46 46.16 -10.92
CA THR A 9 27.20 44.75 -11.29
C THR A 9 25.82 44.36 -10.79
N VAL A 10 24.85 44.26 -11.70
CA VAL A 10 23.52 43.69 -11.42
C VAL A 10 23.70 42.18 -11.40
N LEU A 11 23.67 41.62 -10.20
CA LEU A 11 23.65 40.18 -10.01
C LEU A 11 22.21 39.66 -10.29
N ALA A 12 21.96 39.20 -11.51
CA ALA A 12 20.72 38.53 -11.86
C ALA A 12 20.70 37.17 -11.16
N GLY A 13 19.97 37.10 -10.06
CA GLY A 13 19.70 35.83 -9.38
C GLY A 13 18.86 34.94 -10.28
N PHE A 14 19.46 33.92 -10.85
CA PHE A 14 18.76 32.80 -11.47
C PHE A 14 18.11 31.98 -10.36
N LEU A 15 16.83 32.25 -10.11
CA LEU A 15 15.98 31.32 -9.38
C LEU A 15 15.81 30.09 -10.25
N LEU A 16 16.64 29.09 -10.01
CA LEU A 16 16.37 27.74 -10.48
C LEU A 16 15.08 27.28 -9.82
N ASN A 17 13.96 27.43 -10.52
CA ASN A 17 12.75 26.66 -10.26
C ASN A 17 13.13 25.18 -10.45
N VAL A 18 13.56 24.52 -9.38
CA VAL A 18 13.57 23.08 -9.31
C VAL A 18 12.10 22.66 -9.29
N GLY A 19 11.51 22.60 -10.47
CA GLY A 19 10.26 21.91 -10.67
C GLY A 19 10.48 20.50 -10.14
N VAL A 20 9.87 20.20 -9.00
CA VAL A 20 9.76 18.82 -8.53
C VAL A 20 9.02 18.10 -9.63
N GLN A 21 9.79 17.47 -10.51
CA GLN A 21 9.29 16.53 -11.50
C GLN A 21 8.64 15.44 -10.68
N ALA A 22 7.33 15.51 -10.49
CA ALA A 22 6.56 14.40 -9.99
C ALA A 22 6.77 13.26 -10.97
N SER A 23 7.68 12.36 -10.62
CA SER A 23 7.99 11.21 -11.45
C SER A 23 6.71 10.40 -11.68
N SER A 24 6.63 9.73 -12.81
CA SER A 24 5.56 8.81 -13.19
C SER A 24 5.30 7.70 -12.15
N ASP A 25 6.22 7.50 -11.22
CA ASP A 25 6.07 6.62 -10.06
C ASP A 25 4.97 7.07 -9.07
N TYR A 26 4.46 8.28 -9.22
CA TYR A 26 3.40 8.87 -8.39
C TYR A 26 1.99 8.79 -8.99
N ASN A 27 1.73 7.89 -9.91
CA ASN A 27 0.34 7.44 -10.09
C ASN A 27 -0.24 6.86 -8.78
N ILE A 28 0.62 6.37 -7.92
CA ILE A 28 0.37 6.03 -6.51
C ILE A 28 -0.17 7.23 -5.72
N ALA A 29 0.33 8.42 -5.96
CA ALA A 29 -0.13 9.63 -5.31
C ALA A 29 -1.45 10.17 -5.83
N LYS A 30 -2.00 9.66 -6.93
CA LYS A 30 -3.34 10.05 -7.38
C LYS A 30 -4.44 9.54 -6.47
N GLY A 31 -4.25 8.39 -5.81
CA GLY A 31 -5.10 7.96 -4.71
C GLY A 31 -5.01 8.84 -3.45
N LEU A 32 -4.01 9.72 -3.37
CA LEU A 32 -3.75 10.68 -2.28
C LEU A 32 -4.21 12.08 -2.62
N ALA A 33 -4.39 12.40 -3.90
CA ALA A 33 -4.94 13.68 -4.29
C ALA A 33 -6.32 13.84 -3.66
N PRO A 34 -6.70 15.06 -3.25
CA PRO A 34 -8.10 15.32 -2.95
C PRO A 34 -8.89 14.74 -4.11
N ALA A 35 -9.89 13.92 -3.76
CA ALA A 35 -10.67 13.19 -4.73
C ALA A 35 -11.06 14.12 -5.88
N ALA A 36 -10.79 13.73 -7.11
CA ALA A 36 -11.34 14.43 -8.26
C ALA A 36 -12.86 14.49 -8.12
N LYS A 37 -13.50 15.48 -8.76
CA LYS A 37 -14.96 15.62 -8.66
C LYS A 37 -15.64 14.27 -8.93
N GLY A 38 -16.38 13.77 -7.96
CA GLY A 38 -17.06 12.46 -8.01
C GLY A 38 -16.29 11.29 -7.43
N GLN A 39 -15.05 11.51 -6.94
CA GLN A 39 -14.28 10.49 -6.21
C GLN A 39 -14.36 10.73 -4.70
N SER A 40 -14.41 9.66 -3.92
CA SER A 40 -14.29 9.73 -2.46
C SER A 40 -13.60 8.49 -1.90
N ILE A 41 -12.91 8.68 -0.76
CA ILE A 41 -12.40 7.59 0.08
C ILE A 41 -12.95 7.85 1.47
N SER A 42 -13.83 6.98 1.92
CA SER A 42 -14.54 7.12 3.20
C SER A 42 -14.02 6.09 4.19
N THR A 43 -13.64 6.52 5.41
CA THR A 43 -13.25 5.62 6.49
C THR A 43 -14.45 4.84 6.99
N LEU A 44 -14.31 3.52 7.04
CA LEU A 44 -15.30 2.60 7.63
C LEU A 44 -14.90 2.23 9.04
N LYS A 45 -13.59 1.96 9.27
CA LYS A 45 -13.08 1.49 10.56
C LYS A 45 -11.58 1.76 10.65
N GLU A 46 -11.10 2.27 11.79
CA GLU A 46 -9.67 2.25 12.09
C GLU A 46 -9.16 0.81 12.19
N PHE A 47 -7.98 0.57 11.62
CA PHE A 47 -7.41 -0.77 11.56
C PHE A 47 -5.91 -0.74 11.84
N LYS A 48 -5.47 -1.74 12.61
CA LYS A 48 -4.07 -1.93 12.96
C LYS A 48 -3.80 -3.41 13.18
N GLY A 49 -2.68 -3.89 12.66
CA GLY A 49 -2.22 -5.26 12.91
C GLY A 49 -0.77 -5.46 12.59
N ASP A 50 -0.25 -6.60 13.05
CA ASP A 50 1.08 -7.10 12.74
C ASP A 50 0.93 -8.24 11.72
N PHE A 51 1.58 -8.08 10.57
CA PHE A 51 1.38 -8.96 9.43
C PHE A 51 2.72 -9.46 8.89
N ARG A 52 2.81 -10.77 8.71
CA ARG A 52 3.89 -11.39 7.93
C ARG A 52 3.51 -11.30 6.45
N ILE A 53 4.40 -10.77 5.65
CA ILE A 53 4.19 -10.62 4.21
C ILE A 53 4.51 -11.95 3.52
N LEU A 54 3.50 -12.53 2.90
CA LEU A 54 3.61 -13.76 2.12
C LEU A 54 3.93 -13.49 0.64
N GLY A 55 3.57 -12.31 0.16
CA GLY A 55 3.80 -11.85 -1.20
C GLY A 55 3.29 -10.43 -1.41
N SER A 56 3.68 -9.85 -2.53
CA SER A 56 3.14 -8.57 -2.98
C SER A 56 3.00 -8.56 -4.50
N LYS A 57 1.98 -7.88 -5.01
CA LYS A 57 1.76 -7.68 -6.44
C LYS A 57 1.40 -6.23 -6.73
N THR A 58 2.09 -5.66 -7.70
CA THR A 58 1.83 -4.30 -8.19
C THR A 58 0.83 -4.32 -9.33
N TYR A 59 0.00 -3.28 -9.40
CA TYR A 59 -1.01 -3.07 -10.44
C TYR A 59 -0.87 -1.67 -11.02
N GLN A 60 -1.09 -1.53 -12.34
CA GLN A 60 -0.89 -0.27 -13.06
C GLN A 60 -2.06 0.11 -13.96
N THR A 61 -2.88 -0.83 -14.38
CA THR A 61 -3.82 -0.64 -15.48
C THR A 61 -5.29 -0.88 -15.15
N ASP A 62 -5.60 -1.60 -14.06
CA ASP A 62 -7.00 -1.79 -13.64
C ASP A 62 -7.56 -0.52 -12.97
N GLU A 63 -8.89 -0.45 -12.84
CA GLU A 63 -9.57 0.72 -12.28
C GLU A 63 -9.15 1.03 -10.84
N GLN A 64 -8.82 0.00 -10.06
CA GLN A 64 -8.41 0.12 -8.67
C GLN A 64 -6.96 0.60 -8.53
N ALA A 65 -6.10 0.40 -9.55
CA ALA A 65 -4.67 0.71 -9.50
C ALA A 65 -4.38 2.19 -9.20
N LYS A 66 -5.26 3.10 -9.60
CA LYS A 66 -5.14 4.53 -9.30
C LYS A 66 -5.27 4.86 -7.80
N PHE A 67 -5.90 3.97 -7.04
CA PHE A 67 -6.05 4.09 -5.58
C PHE A 67 -5.09 3.15 -4.86
N SER A 68 -5.09 1.87 -5.25
CA SER A 68 -4.31 0.80 -4.65
C SER A 68 -3.33 0.22 -5.68
N PRO A 69 -2.09 0.72 -5.71
CA PRO A 69 -1.09 0.30 -6.70
C PRO A 69 -0.45 -1.04 -6.35
N ILE A 70 -0.65 -1.55 -5.15
CA ILE A 70 -0.04 -2.78 -4.65
C ILE A 70 -0.99 -3.52 -3.72
N ASP A 71 -1.02 -4.83 -3.85
CA ASP A 71 -1.67 -5.73 -2.92
C ASP A 71 -0.61 -6.51 -2.12
N TYR A 72 -0.90 -6.75 -0.84
CA TYR A 72 -0.13 -7.64 -0.01
C TYR A 72 -0.92 -8.91 0.30
N ALA A 73 -0.34 -10.07 -0.01
CA ALA A 73 -0.73 -11.31 0.61
C ALA A 73 -0.10 -11.36 2.00
N VAL A 74 -0.92 -11.44 3.03
CA VAL A 74 -0.50 -11.33 4.43
C VAL A 74 -0.96 -12.53 5.25
N SER A 75 -0.25 -12.79 6.34
CA SER A 75 -0.70 -13.69 7.39
C SER A 75 -0.48 -13.11 8.78
N TRP A 76 -1.22 -13.61 9.75
CA TRP A 76 -1.12 -13.22 11.15
C TRP A 76 -1.32 -14.40 12.09
N GLY A 77 -1.17 -14.15 13.41
CA GLY A 77 -1.24 -15.19 14.43
C GLY A 77 -0.20 -16.30 14.18
N LEU A 78 -0.59 -17.56 14.30
CA LEU A 78 0.29 -18.70 14.09
C LEU A 78 0.94 -18.70 12.70
N PHE A 79 0.22 -18.21 11.67
CA PHE A 79 0.72 -18.20 10.29
C PHE A 79 1.71 -17.05 10.01
N ALA A 80 1.91 -16.14 10.99
CA ALA A 80 2.97 -15.13 10.92
C ALA A 80 4.32 -15.65 11.42
N GLU A 81 4.37 -16.81 12.09
CA GLU A 81 5.63 -17.43 12.52
C GLU A 81 6.49 -17.75 11.29
N PRO A 82 7.79 -17.38 11.27
CA PRO A 82 8.65 -17.51 10.09
C PRO A 82 8.66 -18.92 9.51
N GLU A 83 8.71 -19.93 10.38
CA GLU A 83 8.77 -21.33 9.97
C GLU A 83 7.48 -21.80 9.28
N ILE A 84 6.36 -21.26 9.66
CA ILE A 84 5.06 -21.56 9.07
C ILE A 84 4.84 -20.73 7.80
N ALA A 85 5.07 -19.41 7.88
CA ALA A 85 4.86 -18.49 6.76
C ALA A 85 5.65 -18.89 5.50
N ARG A 86 6.86 -19.40 5.65
CA ARG A 86 7.68 -19.85 4.51
C ARG A 86 7.09 -21.03 3.74
N THR A 87 6.25 -21.86 4.38
CA THR A 87 5.59 -23.02 3.74
C THR A 87 4.31 -22.64 2.99
N ILE A 88 3.83 -21.40 3.19
CA ILE A 88 2.64 -20.89 2.51
C ILE A 88 3.04 -20.38 1.13
N SER A 89 2.52 -21.03 0.11
CA SER A 89 2.62 -20.57 -1.28
C SER A 89 1.44 -19.68 -1.62
N VAL A 90 1.70 -18.54 -2.24
CA VAL A 90 0.68 -17.55 -2.64
C VAL A 90 0.74 -17.28 -4.13
N ASN A 91 -0.42 -17.08 -4.74
CA ASN A 91 -0.59 -16.59 -6.10
C ASN A 91 -1.63 -15.48 -6.11
N GLN A 92 -1.19 -14.26 -6.46
CA GLN A 92 -2.05 -13.07 -6.56
C GLN A 92 -2.31 -12.78 -8.05
N TYR A 93 -3.56 -12.70 -8.46
CA TYR A 93 -3.99 -12.34 -9.83
C TYR A 93 -5.35 -11.63 -9.77
N ASP A 94 -5.58 -10.70 -10.66
CA ASP A 94 -6.85 -9.98 -10.81
C ASP A 94 -7.47 -9.51 -9.47
N ARG A 95 -6.62 -9.03 -8.56
CA ARG A 95 -6.97 -8.61 -7.20
C ARG A 95 -7.37 -9.74 -6.24
N PHE A 96 -7.30 -10.99 -6.68
CA PHE A 96 -7.56 -12.15 -5.84
C PHE A 96 -6.27 -12.78 -5.31
N LEU A 97 -6.41 -13.51 -4.21
CA LEU A 97 -5.37 -14.32 -3.60
C LEU A 97 -5.79 -15.79 -3.56
N ASN A 98 -4.97 -16.65 -4.17
CA ASN A 98 -4.97 -18.08 -3.88
C ASN A 98 -3.74 -18.41 -3.04
N TRP A 99 -3.93 -19.20 -2.01
CA TRP A 99 -2.84 -19.73 -1.23
C TRP A 99 -2.97 -21.24 -1.01
N LYS A 100 -1.85 -21.88 -0.78
CA LYS A 100 -1.80 -23.32 -0.47
C LYS A 100 -0.66 -23.61 0.49
N MET A 101 -0.82 -24.71 1.23
CA MET A 101 0.13 -25.23 2.20
C MET A 101 0.02 -26.75 2.20
N ASP A 102 1.15 -27.47 2.12
CA ASP A 102 1.14 -28.94 2.04
C ASP A 102 0.65 -29.59 3.33
N HIS A 103 0.96 -29.00 4.48
CA HIS A 103 0.49 -29.41 5.78
C HIS A 103 -0.05 -28.23 6.57
N VAL A 104 -1.34 -28.25 6.84
CA VAL A 104 -2.04 -27.18 7.60
C VAL A 104 -2.09 -27.59 9.07
N PRO A 105 -1.42 -26.83 9.99
CA PRO A 105 -1.28 -27.22 11.40
C PRO A 105 -2.53 -26.97 12.25
N VAL A 106 -3.59 -26.41 11.69
CA VAL A 106 -4.84 -26.06 12.37
C VAL A 106 -6.05 -26.47 11.53
N PRO A 107 -7.27 -26.53 12.08
CA PRO A 107 -8.47 -26.78 11.29
C PRO A 107 -8.59 -25.75 10.14
N GLN A 108 -9.06 -26.23 8.96
CA GLN A 108 -9.15 -25.42 7.73
C GLN A 108 -9.87 -24.10 7.93
N LYS A 109 -10.99 -24.10 8.67
CA LYS A 109 -11.73 -22.86 8.97
C LYS A 109 -10.87 -21.84 9.71
N GLN A 110 -10.03 -22.27 10.64
CA GLN A 110 -9.12 -21.42 11.38
C GLN A 110 -7.98 -20.94 10.47
N ALA A 111 -7.44 -21.81 9.61
CA ALA A 111 -6.42 -21.45 8.65
C ALA A 111 -6.87 -20.35 7.70
N MET A 112 -8.09 -20.44 7.18
CA MET A 112 -8.69 -19.43 6.29
C MET A 112 -8.81 -18.05 6.95
N MET A 113 -8.88 -17.99 8.27
CA MET A 113 -8.97 -16.73 9.02
C MET A 113 -7.59 -16.12 9.35
N MET A 114 -6.48 -16.68 8.88
CA MET A 114 -5.12 -16.21 9.18
C MET A 114 -4.34 -15.78 7.94
N VAL A 115 -4.98 -15.74 6.78
CA VAL A 115 -4.39 -15.29 5.51
C VAL A 115 -5.39 -14.41 4.79
N SER A 116 -4.94 -13.27 4.28
CA SER A 116 -5.78 -12.38 3.46
C SER A 116 -4.99 -11.69 2.37
N ASN A 117 -5.72 -11.12 1.40
CA ASN A 117 -5.20 -10.17 0.41
C ASN A 117 -5.62 -8.75 0.80
N MET A 118 -4.66 -7.90 1.07
CA MET A 118 -4.91 -6.49 1.40
C MET A 118 -4.59 -5.59 0.22
N HIS A 119 -5.57 -4.83 -0.23
CA HIS A 119 -5.40 -3.78 -1.24
C HIS A 119 -4.89 -2.52 -0.55
N ILE A 120 -3.64 -2.14 -0.82
CA ILE A 120 -2.96 -1.08 -0.07
C ILE A 120 -3.12 0.27 -0.76
N ILE A 121 -3.80 1.18 -0.09
CA ILE A 121 -3.93 2.59 -0.48
C ILE A 121 -2.97 3.40 0.41
N PRO A 122 -1.94 4.05 -0.13
CA PRO A 122 -1.03 4.85 0.67
C PRO A 122 -1.69 6.16 1.11
N ALA A 123 -1.64 6.51 2.39
CA ALA A 123 -2.26 7.74 2.90
C ALA A 123 -1.47 9.02 2.60
N ASN A 124 -0.20 8.90 2.20
CA ASN A 124 0.66 10.03 1.87
C ASN A 124 1.88 9.59 1.02
N PRO A 125 2.63 10.54 0.40
CA PRO A 125 3.77 10.23 -0.45
C PRO A 125 4.89 9.44 0.23
N GLN A 126 5.08 9.59 1.54
CA GLN A 126 6.06 8.83 2.29
C GLN A 126 5.65 7.35 2.37
N ILE A 127 4.39 7.09 2.71
CA ILE A 127 3.84 5.72 2.72
C ILE A 127 3.89 5.11 1.32
N ALA A 128 3.59 5.90 0.27
CA ALA A 128 3.68 5.44 -1.10
C ALA A 128 5.09 4.90 -1.47
N LYS A 129 6.15 5.52 -0.94
CA LYS A 129 7.51 5.00 -1.08
C LYS A 129 7.77 3.77 -0.23
N GLN A 130 7.22 3.73 0.99
CA GLN A 130 7.47 2.63 1.93
C GLN A 130 6.78 1.34 1.50
N ILE A 131 5.57 1.41 0.93
CA ILE A 131 4.84 0.21 0.48
C ILE A 131 5.59 -0.58 -0.60
N THR A 132 6.45 0.06 -1.40
CA THR A 132 7.26 -0.64 -2.41
C THR A 132 8.50 -1.31 -1.83
N GLN A 133 8.85 -1.02 -0.58
CA GLN A 133 10.04 -1.57 0.11
C GLN A 133 9.74 -2.81 0.94
N VAL A 134 8.46 -3.08 1.19
CA VAL A 134 8.01 -4.25 1.94
C VAL A 134 8.18 -5.49 1.08
N LYS A 135 8.83 -6.52 1.65
CA LYS A 135 9.20 -7.75 0.93
C LYS A 135 8.57 -8.99 1.58
N ARG A 136 8.45 -10.05 0.79
CA ARG A 136 8.10 -11.36 1.33
C ARG A 136 9.02 -11.75 2.49
N GLY A 137 8.42 -12.18 3.58
CA GLY A 137 9.09 -12.55 4.82
C GLY A 137 9.21 -11.42 5.85
N ASP A 138 9.04 -10.13 5.46
CA ASP A 138 8.98 -9.05 6.44
C ASP A 138 7.82 -9.24 7.40
N LEU A 139 8.01 -8.91 8.68
CA LEU A 139 6.94 -8.71 9.64
C LEU A 139 6.75 -7.22 9.83
N VAL A 140 5.59 -6.71 9.45
CA VAL A 140 5.29 -5.28 9.51
C VAL A 140 4.07 -4.99 10.37
N ARG A 141 4.13 -3.90 11.13
CA ARG A 141 2.95 -3.29 11.74
C ARG A 141 2.39 -2.25 10.80
N LEU A 142 1.16 -2.46 10.39
CA LEU A 142 0.40 -1.52 9.56
C LEU A 142 -0.67 -0.84 10.42
N LYS A 143 -0.85 0.48 10.21
CA LYS A 143 -1.95 1.26 10.79
C LYS A 143 -2.60 2.11 9.71
N GLY A 144 -3.88 2.35 9.86
CA GLY A 144 -4.67 3.18 8.96
C GLY A 144 -6.16 2.90 9.09
N ASP A 145 -6.87 2.97 7.96
CA ASP A 145 -8.31 2.83 7.91
C ASP A 145 -8.72 1.79 6.87
N LEU A 146 -9.65 0.92 7.21
CA LEU A 146 -10.46 0.19 6.23
C LEU A 146 -11.44 1.18 5.61
N VAL A 147 -11.51 1.18 4.27
CA VAL A 147 -12.21 2.25 3.55
C VAL A 147 -13.19 1.72 2.50
N GLU A 148 -14.12 2.60 2.13
CA GLU A 148 -14.88 2.52 0.89
C GLU A 148 -14.33 3.55 -0.09
N VAL A 149 -14.07 3.13 -1.32
CA VAL A 149 -13.66 3.98 -2.44
C VAL A 149 -14.82 4.09 -3.42
N LYS A 150 -15.16 5.32 -3.83
CA LYS A 150 -16.11 5.59 -4.89
C LYS A 150 -15.46 6.40 -6.00
N ASP A 151 -15.65 6.02 -7.24
CA ASP A 151 -15.22 6.76 -8.41
C ASP A 151 -16.07 6.39 -9.63
N LYS A 152 -16.88 7.32 -10.11
CA LYS A 152 -17.84 7.07 -11.19
C LYS A 152 -18.70 5.84 -10.91
N ASP A 153 -18.49 4.77 -11.65
CA ASP A 153 -19.21 3.51 -11.53
C ASP A 153 -18.54 2.52 -10.54
N LEU A 154 -17.32 2.83 -10.07
CA LEU A 154 -16.61 2.00 -9.10
C LEU A 154 -17.12 2.28 -7.69
N VAL A 155 -17.63 1.24 -7.02
CA VAL A 155 -17.83 1.19 -5.56
C VAL A 155 -17.01 0.03 -5.02
N TRP A 156 -15.98 0.33 -4.24
CA TRP A 156 -15.06 -0.67 -3.71
C TRP A 156 -14.97 -0.56 -2.21
N THR A 157 -15.58 -1.52 -1.53
CA THR A 157 -15.79 -1.50 -0.08
C THR A 157 -14.93 -2.55 0.58
N SER A 158 -14.23 -2.19 1.64
CA SER A 158 -13.43 -3.12 2.45
C SER A 158 -14.31 -4.13 3.17
N SER A 159 -13.85 -5.40 3.25
CA SER A 159 -14.28 -6.29 4.32
C SER A 159 -13.94 -5.70 5.68
N LEU A 160 -14.80 -5.95 6.67
CA LEU A 160 -14.60 -5.54 8.07
C LEU A 160 -14.37 -6.73 9.00
N THR A 161 -14.39 -7.95 8.46
CA THR A 161 -14.24 -9.20 9.19
C THR A 161 -13.26 -10.14 8.48
N PRO A 162 -12.43 -10.88 9.23
CA PRO A 162 -11.51 -11.86 8.65
C PRO A 162 -12.20 -13.18 8.23
N THR A 163 -13.52 -13.25 8.34
CA THR A 163 -14.30 -14.47 8.04
C THR A 163 -14.95 -14.46 6.67
N ASP A 164 -14.89 -13.32 5.98
CA ASP A 164 -15.49 -13.17 4.66
C ASP A 164 -14.68 -13.97 3.62
N THR A 165 -15.37 -14.53 2.64
CA THR A 165 -14.78 -15.29 1.55
C THR A 165 -15.46 -14.93 0.23
N GLY A 166 -14.74 -14.99 -0.88
CA GLY A 166 -15.24 -14.64 -2.21
C GLY A 166 -15.11 -13.16 -2.52
N ASP A 167 -15.94 -12.67 -3.44
CA ASP A 167 -15.94 -11.27 -3.83
C ASP A 167 -16.27 -10.36 -2.65
N GLY A 168 -15.43 -9.35 -2.41
CA GLY A 168 -15.57 -8.42 -1.28
C GLY A 168 -14.95 -8.89 0.04
N ALA A 169 -14.26 -10.05 0.06
CA ALA A 169 -13.59 -10.58 1.25
C ALA A 169 -12.22 -9.95 1.52
N CYS A 170 -11.71 -9.12 0.61
CA CYS A 170 -10.42 -8.47 0.79
C CYS A 170 -10.55 -7.14 1.54
N GLU A 171 -9.52 -6.80 2.29
CA GLU A 171 -9.43 -5.51 2.95
C GLU A 171 -8.95 -4.43 1.97
N VAL A 172 -9.71 -3.35 1.84
CA VAL A 172 -9.29 -2.12 1.17
C VAL A 172 -8.74 -1.20 2.25
N PHE A 173 -7.41 -1.15 2.35
CA PHE A 173 -6.72 -0.60 3.50
C PHE A 173 -5.91 0.64 3.15
N ARG A 174 -6.38 1.81 3.61
CA ARG A 174 -5.65 3.08 3.52
C ARG A 174 -4.62 3.16 4.63
N VAL A 175 -3.37 2.82 4.30
CA VAL A 175 -2.26 2.74 5.25
C VAL A 175 -1.69 4.13 5.52
N SER A 176 -1.63 4.51 6.79
CA SER A 176 -1.05 5.77 7.28
C SER A 176 0.30 5.59 7.97
N SER A 177 0.65 4.36 8.39
CA SER A 177 1.93 4.05 9.02
C SER A 177 2.37 2.63 8.72
N ILE A 178 3.66 2.47 8.46
CA ILE A 178 4.35 1.19 8.31
C ILE A 178 5.55 1.17 9.26
N GLN A 179 5.61 0.14 10.11
CA GLN A 179 6.74 -0.12 10.99
C GLN A 179 7.22 -1.55 10.75
N TRP A 180 8.47 -1.72 10.34
CA TRP A 180 9.10 -3.04 10.29
C TRP A 180 9.40 -3.52 11.71
N ILE A 181 8.80 -4.65 12.09
CA ILE A 181 9.10 -5.39 13.33
C ILE A 181 10.30 -6.31 13.06
N GLU A 182 10.23 -7.02 11.92
CA GLU A 182 11.32 -7.82 11.39
C GLU A 182 11.49 -7.50 9.92
N LYS A 183 12.72 -7.27 9.48
CA LYS A 183 13.06 -7.00 8.08
C LYS A 183 13.97 -8.09 7.56
N VAL A 184 13.59 -8.69 6.44
CA VAL A 184 14.44 -9.69 5.77
C VAL A 184 15.72 -9.00 5.29
N LYS A 185 16.86 -9.58 5.64
CA LYS A 185 18.14 -9.13 5.09
C LYS A 185 18.13 -9.42 3.58
N GLY A 186 18.28 -8.37 2.81
CA GLY A 186 18.42 -8.44 1.35
C GLY A 186 19.78 -8.98 0.93
#